data_e382f4300fe8944312f8e534faad8ae2
#
_entry.id   e382f4300fe8944312f8e534faad8ae2
#
_cell.length_a   1.000
_cell.length_b   1.000
_cell.length_c   1.000
_cell.angle_alpha   90.00
_cell.angle_beta   90.00
_cell.angle_gamma   90.00
#
_symmetry.space_group_name_H-M   'P 1'
#
loop_
_entity.id
_entity.type
_entity.pdbx_description
1 polymer ?
#
loop_
_entity_poly.entity_id
_entity_poly.type
_entity_poly.pdbx_seq_one_letter_code
_entity_poly.pdbx_strand_id
1 'polypeptide(L)'
;RISNIQDGLVSLDNCVYIEGDIDKRFIISNGDLLIAMSGATTGKMGVYQYDCPALLNQRVGNIKVNTSLLLQKYRDYFMQSQGDLILKLSYGGAQPNVSAKIISDLFIPIPSLNEQEKIVAEIEKWFGFIDEIENGKIELESHIKKTKSKILDLAISGKLVPQDPNDEPAIELLKRINPDFEPCDNSHYENIEFDIPQNWVWATIGDIFEHNTGKALNASNPNGTMLDYITTSNLYWDRFELSVIKQMPFTESEIERCIVRKGDLLICEGGDVGRAAIWDYDYNIMIQNHIHRLRGKVDICTRYFFYLFMHYKLHNLIGGKGVAIQGLSSRDLHNLIIPVPSLKEQYDIASSIDLYFSKLDMITAEL
;
A
#
# COMPACT_ATOMS: atom_id res chain seq x y z
N ARG A 1 -16.89 -22.16 19.84
CA ARG A 1 -17.87 -21.17 19.35
C ARG A 1 -17.71 -20.97 17.85
N ILE A 2 -18.73 -20.38 17.20
CA ILE A 2 -18.66 -20.07 15.76
C ILE A 2 -17.52 -19.11 15.41
N SER A 3 -17.13 -18.22 16.33
CA SER A 3 -16.00 -17.29 16.17
C SER A 3 -14.63 -17.97 16.15
N ASN A 4 -14.54 -19.22 16.58
CA ASN A 4 -13.30 -19.99 16.58
C ASN A 4 -13.07 -20.73 15.26
N ILE A 5 -14.03 -20.70 14.32
CA ILE A 5 -13.91 -21.33 13.00
C ILE A 5 -13.45 -20.25 12.01
N GLN A 6 -12.21 -20.36 11.51
CA GLN A 6 -11.59 -19.40 10.62
C GLN A 6 -10.74 -20.13 9.56
N ASP A 7 -10.91 -19.76 8.31
CA ASP A 7 -10.06 -20.19 7.17
C ASP A 7 -9.78 -21.71 7.11
N GLY A 8 -10.83 -22.52 7.30
CA GLY A 8 -10.72 -23.99 7.25
C GLY A 8 -10.20 -24.65 8.51
N LEU A 9 -9.80 -23.88 9.52
CA LEU A 9 -9.25 -24.34 10.79
C LEU A 9 -10.09 -23.89 11.98
N VAL A 10 -9.82 -24.49 13.14
CA VAL A 10 -10.38 -24.07 14.42
C VAL A 10 -9.28 -23.44 15.27
N SER A 11 -9.43 -22.16 15.63
CA SER A 11 -8.53 -21.49 16.58
C SER A 11 -9.02 -21.68 18.02
N LEU A 12 -8.10 -21.84 18.95
CA LEU A 12 -8.35 -21.83 20.40
C LEU A 12 -8.20 -20.44 21.03
N ASP A 13 -7.94 -19.40 20.23
CA ASP A 13 -7.88 -18.03 20.71
C ASP A 13 -9.22 -17.59 21.29
N ASN A 14 -9.19 -16.92 22.41
CA ASN A 14 -10.39 -16.43 23.12
C ASN A 14 -11.41 -17.54 23.47
N CYS A 15 -10.93 -18.76 23.79
CA CYS A 15 -11.77 -19.82 24.28
C CYS A 15 -12.36 -19.50 25.65
N VAL A 16 -13.58 -20.00 25.89
CA VAL A 16 -14.21 -19.97 27.21
C VAL A 16 -14.05 -21.31 27.87
N TYR A 17 -13.51 -21.30 29.07
CA TYR A 17 -13.36 -22.49 29.91
C TYR A 17 -14.64 -22.68 30.74
N ILE A 18 -15.02 -23.92 30.92
CA ILE A 18 -16.17 -24.31 31.77
C ILE A 18 -15.69 -25.33 32.80
N GLU A 19 -16.29 -25.27 33.98
CA GLU A 19 -16.09 -26.24 35.05
C GLU A 19 -17.39 -27.04 35.24
N GLY A 20 -17.28 -28.29 35.63
CA GLY A 20 -18.43 -29.17 35.95
C GLY A 20 -18.47 -30.46 35.14
N ASP A 21 -19.57 -31.19 35.25
CA ASP A 21 -19.81 -32.44 34.52
C ASP A 21 -19.92 -32.18 33.02
N ILE A 22 -19.14 -32.93 32.24
CA ILE A 22 -19.05 -32.80 30.80
C ILE A 22 -19.93 -33.85 30.12
N ASP A 23 -20.91 -33.39 29.36
CA ASP A 23 -21.65 -34.24 28.45
C ASP A 23 -20.76 -34.67 27.26
N LYS A 24 -20.47 -35.97 27.18
CA LYS A 24 -19.59 -36.56 26.17
C LYS A 24 -20.05 -36.29 24.73
N ARG A 25 -21.32 -35.99 24.49
CA ARG A 25 -21.89 -35.68 23.18
C ARG A 25 -21.31 -34.39 22.58
N PHE A 26 -20.84 -33.49 23.41
CA PHE A 26 -20.29 -32.22 22.98
C PHE A 26 -18.76 -32.20 22.89
N ILE A 27 -18.10 -33.32 23.18
CA ILE A 27 -16.64 -33.41 23.09
C ILE A 27 -16.24 -33.51 21.63
N ILE A 28 -15.28 -32.67 21.28
CA ILE A 28 -14.56 -32.69 19.98
C ILE A 28 -13.13 -33.14 20.18
N SER A 29 -12.59 -33.79 19.16
CA SER A 29 -11.26 -34.37 19.13
C SER A 29 -10.53 -34.00 17.83
N ASN A 30 -9.22 -34.21 17.82
CA ASN A 30 -8.39 -34.00 16.64
C ASN A 30 -9.01 -34.72 15.40
N GLY A 31 -9.09 -34.01 14.30
CA GLY A 31 -9.68 -34.48 13.03
C GLY A 31 -11.21 -34.29 12.92
N ASP A 32 -11.89 -33.78 13.94
CA ASP A 32 -13.30 -33.44 13.84
C ASP A 32 -13.52 -32.21 12.95
N LEU A 33 -14.44 -32.27 11.99
CA LEU A 33 -14.84 -31.12 11.16
C LEU A 33 -16.00 -30.39 11.81
N LEU A 34 -15.79 -29.13 12.12
CA LEU A 34 -16.79 -28.25 12.72
C LEU A 34 -17.42 -27.34 11.68
N ILE A 35 -18.74 -27.09 11.83
CA ILE A 35 -19.47 -26.17 10.97
C ILE A 35 -20.25 -25.15 11.81
N ALA A 36 -20.18 -23.88 11.44
CA ALA A 36 -20.98 -22.82 12.01
C ALA A 36 -22.42 -22.94 11.51
N MET A 37 -23.36 -23.18 12.41
CA MET A 37 -24.78 -23.47 12.06
C MET A 37 -25.68 -22.24 12.01
N SER A 38 -25.24 -21.08 12.54
CA SER A 38 -26.09 -19.88 12.60
C SER A 38 -25.24 -18.59 12.68
N GLY A 39 -25.84 -17.46 12.27
CA GLY A 39 -25.23 -16.13 12.33
C GLY A 39 -24.49 -15.75 11.05
N ALA A 40 -23.70 -14.67 11.12
CA ALA A 40 -22.98 -14.13 9.96
C ALA A 40 -21.93 -15.10 9.35
N THR A 41 -21.52 -16.12 10.10
CA THR A 41 -20.53 -17.13 9.68
C THR A 41 -21.16 -18.47 9.33
N THR A 42 -22.49 -18.53 9.15
CA THR A 42 -23.22 -19.77 8.79
C THR A 42 -22.56 -20.45 7.60
N GLY A 43 -22.33 -21.75 7.71
CA GLY A 43 -21.71 -22.57 6.67
C GLY A 43 -20.17 -22.57 6.69
N LYS A 44 -19.51 -21.68 7.42
CA LYS A 44 -18.06 -21.78 7.60
C LYS A 44 -17.68 -23.06 8.32
N MET A 45 -16.65 -23.72 7.83
CA MET A 45 -16.16 -25.00 8.36
C MET A 45 -14.70 -24.89 8.78
N GLY A 46 -14.29 -25.73 9.72
CA GLY A 46 -12.89 -25.82 10.14
C GLY A 46 -12.58 -27.14 10.83
N VAL A 47 -11.40 -27.66 10.59
CA VAL A 47 -10.90 -28.90 11.21
C VAL A 47 -10.30 -28.57 12.58
N TYR A 48 -10.68 -29.34 13.60
CA TYR A 48 -10.06 -29.27 14.92
C TYR A 48 -8.76 -30.08 14.92
N GLN A 49 -7.64 -29.41 15.13
CA GLN A 49 -6.29 -30.00 14.97
C GLN A 49 -5.50 -30.16 16.29
N TYR A 50 -6.17 -29.99 17.43
CA TYR A 50 -5.49 -30.05 18.73
C TYR A 50 -5.68 -31.40 19.40
N ASP A 51 -4.67 -31.87 20.12
CA ASP A 51 -4.69 -33.12 20.85
C ASP A 51 -5.46 -33.04 22.19
N CYS A 52 -5.75 -31.84 22.67
CA CYS A 52 -6.60 -31.62 23.82
C CYS A 52 -8.09 -31.65 23.44
N PRO A 53 -8.97 -32.29 24.21
CA PRO A 53 -10.40 -32.25 23.95
C PRO A 53 -10.95 -30.86 24.23
N ALA A 54 -11.96 -30.45 23.43
CA ALA A 54 -12.70 -29.23 23.65
C ALA A 54 -14.20 -29.50 23.55
N LEU A 55 -15.04 -28.51 23.86
CA LEU A 55 -16.49 -28.64 23.89
C LEU A 55 -17.16 -27.75 22.84
N LEU A 56 -18.20 -28.32 22.20
CA LEU A 56 -19.02 -27.60 21.26
C LEU A 56 -20.01 -26.67 21.95
N ASN A 57 -20.18 -25.48 21.37
CA ASN A 57 -21.31 -24.62 21.63
C ASN A 57 -22.50 -25.07 20.76
N GLN A 58 -23.73 -24.85 21.20
CA GLN A 58 -24.97 -25.22 20.51
C GLN A 58 -25.14 -24.67 19.08
N ARG A 59 -24.32 -23.70 18.67
CA ARG A 59 -24.33 -23.10 17.32
C ARG A 59 -23.28 -23.69 16.40
N VAL A 60 -22.57 -24.71 16.84
CA VAL A 60 -21.52 -25.41 16.07
C VAL A 60 -21.94 -26.86 15.92
N GLY A 61 -21.95 -27.33 14.67
CA GLY A 61 -22.12 -28.75 14.36
C GLY A 61 -20.77 -29.45 14.27
N ASN A 62 -20.74 -30.75 14.64
CA ASN A 62 -19.59 -31.62 14.43
C ASN A 62 -19.95 -32.70 13.41
N ILE A 63 -19.18 -32.81 12.34
CA ILE A 63 -19.40 -33.78 11.27
C ILE A 63 -18.37 -34.89 11.42
N LYS A 64 -18.73 -35.88 12.22
CA LYS A 64 -17.96 -37.10 12.45
C LYS A 64 -18.17 -38.12 11.33
N VAL A 65 -17.13 -38.92 11.06
CA VAL A 65 -17.20 -40.00 10.10
C VAL A 65 -16.82 -41.34 10.72
N ASN A 66 -17.31 -42.40 10.13
CA ASN A 66 -16.78 -43.73 10.37
C ASN A 66 -15.51 -43.92 9.46
N THR A 67 -14.37 -43.87 10.07
CA THR A 67 -13.06 -43.93 9.34
C THR A 67 -12.85 -45.27 8.63
N SER A 68 -13.61 -46.31 8.92
CA SER A 68 -13.60 -47.57 8.14
C SER A 68 -14.28 -47.46 6.77
N LEU A 69 -15.04 -46.41 6.53
CA LEU A 69 -15.81 -46.17 5.27
C LEU A 69 -15.40 -44.88 4.59
N LEU A 70 -15.04 -43.84 5.36
CA LEU A 70 -14.85 -42.49 4.85
C LEU A 70 -13.63 -41.85 5.54
N LEU A 71 -12.63 -41.46 4.74
CA LEU A 71 -11.45 -40.72 5.25
C LEU A 71 -11.86 -39.32 5.70
N GLN A 72 -11.26 -38.85 6.82
CA GLN A 72 -11.52 -37.51 7.34
C GLN A 72 -11.20 -36.43 6.31
N LYS A 73 -10.04 -36.47 5.67
CA LYS A 73 -9.65 -35.48 4.62
C LYS A 73 -10.56 -35.51 3.40
N TYR A 74 -11.03 -36.69 2.98
CA TYR A 74 -11.99 -36.80 1.88
C TYR A 74 -13.32 -36.15 2.24
N ARG A 75 -13.84 -36.38 3.46
CA ARG A 75 -14.99 -35.67 4.01
C ARG A 75 -14.76 -34.17 4.01
N ASP A 76 -13.58 -33.71 4.48
CA ASP A 76 -13.27 -32.28 4.60
C ASP A 76 -13.35 -31.58 3.25
N TYR A 77 -12.71 -32.11 2.23
CA TYR A 77 -12.75 -31.57 0.87
C TYR A 77 -14.14 -31.64 0.25
N PHE A 78 -14.86 -32.76 0.46
CA PHE A 78 -16.24 -32.84 0.02
C PHE A 78 -17.11 -31.76 0.68
N MET A 79 -17.04 -31.61 1.99
CA MET A 79 -17.85 -30.63 2.72
C MET A 79 -17.50 -29.19 2.33
N GLN A 80 -16.22 -28.89 2.09
CA GLN A 80 -15.78 -27.58 1.58
C GLN A 80 -16.37 -27.32 0.19
N SER A 81 -16.39 -28.30 -0.71
CA SER A 81 -17.00 -28.15 -2.03
C SER A 81 -18.52 -27.92 -1.99
N GLN A 82 -19.18 -28.28 -0.89
CA GLN A 82 -20.62 -28.05 -0.68
C GLN A 82 -20.92 -26.70 0.00
N GLY A 83 -19.91 -25.88 0.29
CA GLY A 83 -20.08 -24.63 1.04
C GLY A 83 -21.16 -23.71 0.48
N ASP A 84 -21.15 -23.46 -0.83
CA ASP A 84 -22.15 -22.61 -1.51
C ASP A 84 -23.55 -23.23 -1.47
N LEU A 85 -23.68 -24.55 -1.61
CA LEU A 85 -24.96 -25.25 -1.51
C LEU A 85 -25.52 -25.14 -0.09
N ILE A 86 -24.67 -25.39 0.91
CA ILE A 86 -25.04 -25.29 2.32
C ILE A 86 -25.48 -23.86 2.65
N LEU A 87 -24.76 -22.88 2.20
CA LEU A 87 -25.09 -21.46 2.39
C LEU A 87 -26.45 -21.15 1.72
N LYS A 88 -26.65 -21.58 0.48
CA LYS A 88 -27.93 -21.41 -0.24
C LYS A 88 -29.11 -22.06 0.49
N LEU A 89 -28.91 -23.28 1.02
CA LEU A 89 -29.95 -23.99 1.78
C LEU A 89 -30.21 -23.38 3.18
N SER A 90 -29.30 -22.56 3.69
CA SER A 90 -29.46 -21.88 4.98
C SER A 90 -30.41 -20.67 4.93
N TYR A 91 -30.69 -20.14 3.74
CA TYR A 91 -31.60 -19.00 3.56
C TYR A 91 -33.05 -19.46 3.51
N GLY A 92 -33.78 -19.32 4.62
CA GLY A 92 -35.20 -19.58 4.74
C GLY A 92 -35.91 -18.73 5.80
N GLY A 93 -35.18 -17.80 6.42
CA GLY A 93 -35.64 -16.91 7.48
C GLY A 93 -34.88 -15.61 7.55
N ALA A 94 -35.11 -14.79 8.60
CA ALA A 94 -34.47 -13.49 8.80
C ALA A 94 -32.94 -13.55 9.00
N GLN A 95 -32.43 -14.71 9.41
CA GLN A 95 -30.97 -14.97 9.51
C GLN A 95 -30.65 -16.36 8.94
N PRO A 96 -29.52 -16.54 8.24
CA PRO A 96 -29.07 -17.83 7.76
C PRO A 96 -28.93 -18.82 8.93
N ASN A 97 -29.48 -20.03 8.76
CA ASN A 97 -29.37 -21.10 9.74
C ASN A 97 -29.32 -22.46 9.04
N VAL A 98 -28.33 -23.27 9.40
CA VAL A 98 -28.16 -24.64 8.90
C VAL A 98 -28.57 -25.60 10.02
N SER A 99 -29.52 -26.48 9.72
CA SER A 99 -29.91 -27.54 10.67
C SER A 99 -29.03 -28.78 10.48
N ALA A 100 -28.91 -29.59 11.50
CA ALA A 100 -28.26 -30.91 11.41
C ALA A 100 -28.89 -31.79 10.30
N LYS A 101 -30.19 -31.62 10.05
CA LYS A 101 -30.90 -32.33 8.99
C LYS A 101 -30.38 -31.92 7.60
N ILE A 102 -30.21 -30.64 7.34
CA ILE A 102 -29.64 -30.17 6.04
C ILE A 102 -28.31 -30.82 5.78
N ILE A 103 -27.45 -30.92 6.80
CA ILE A 103 -26.11 -31.54 6.67
C ILE A 103 -26.24 -33.07 6.44
N SER A 104 -27.12 -33.74 7.20
CA SER A 104 -27.30 -35.19 7.08
C SER A 104 -27.96 -35.63 5.76
N ASP A 105 -28.72 -34.73 5.12
CA ASP A 105 -29.37 -34.98 3.83
C ASP A 105 -28.47 -34.77 2.62
N LEU A 106 -27.20 -34.34 2.82
CA LEU A 106 -26.20 -34.21 1.75
C LEU A 106 -25.74 -35.58 1.26
N PHE A 107 -25.78 -35.79 -0.05
CA PHE A 107 -25.29 -37.01 -0.67
C PHE A 107 -23.79 -36.92 -0.96
N ILE A 108 -23.02 -37.78 -0.28
CA ILE A 108 -21.59 -37.92 -0.50
C ILE A 108 -21.29 -39.19 -1.31
N PRO A 109 -20.53 -39.14 -2.42
CA PRO A 109 -20.04 -40.33 -3.08
C PRO A 109 -18.99 -41.02 -2.18
N ILE A 110 -19.10 -42.35 -2.06
CA ILE A 110 -18.18 -43.12 -1.21
C ILE A 110 -17.45 -44.15 -2.09
N PRO A 111 -16.32 -43.79 -2.72
CA PRO A 111 -15.45 -44.75 -3.41
C PRO A 111 -14.71 -45.63 -2.40
N SER A 112 -13.92 -46.58 -2.87
CA SER A 112 -13.06 -47.38 -1.99
C SER A 112 -12.07 -46.49 -1.21
N LEU A 113 -11.64 -46.90 -0.03
CA LEU A 113 -10.67 -46.13 0.77
C LEU A 113 -9.39 -45.81 -0.02
N ASN A 114 -8.86 -46.76 -0.78
CA ASN A 114 -7.70 -46.54 -1.63
C ASN A 114 -7.94 -45.47 -2.73
N GLU A 115 -9.17 -45.38 -3.23
CA GLU A 115 -9.53 -44.34 -4.21
C GLU A 115 -9.73 -42.98 -3.52
N GLN A 116 -10.30 -42.95 -2.31
CA GLN A 116 -10.36 -41.74 -1.49
C GLN A 116 -8.96 -41.18 -1.19
N GLU A 117 -7.99 -42.04 -0.85
CA GLU A 117 -6.59 -41.65 -0.62
C GLU A 117 -5.98 -41.01 -1.89
N LYS A 118 -6.20 -41.61 -3.06
CA LYS A 118 -5.72 -41.05 -4.32
C LYS A 118 -6.35 -39.69 -4.64
N ILE A 119 -7.66 -39.57 -4.42
CA ILE A 119 -8.36 -38.28 -4.63
C ILE A 119 -7.81 -37.21 -3.69
N VAL A 120 -7.64 -37.52 -2.42
CA VAL A 120 -7.07 -36.60 -1.43
C VAL A 120 -5.65 -36.19 -1.82
N ALA A 121 -4.80 -37.16 -2.18
CA ALA A 121 -3.43 -36.87 -2.58
C ALA A 121 -3.35 -35.95 -3.84
N GLU A 122 -4.24 -36.18 -4.82
CA GLU A 122 -4.25 -35.32 -6.01
C GLU A 122 -4.78 -33.92 -5.70
N ILE A 123 -5.80 -33.77 -4.83
CA ILE A 123 -6.27 -32.46 -4.37
C ILE A 123 -5.15 -31.72 -3.63
N GLU A 124 -4.46 -32.37 -2.67
CA GLU A 124 -3.38 -31.75 -1.91
C GLU A 124 -2.20 -31.32 -2.80
N LYS A 125 -1.90 -32.13 -3.82
CA LYS A 125 -0.87 -31.76 -4.81
C LYS A 125 -1.25 -30.49 -5.57
N TRP A 126 -2.51 -30.35 -6.00
CA TRP A 126 -2.96 -29.14 -6.70
C TRP A 126 -3.00 -27.92 -5.79
N PHE A 127 -3.43 -28.06 -4.53
CA PHE A 127 -3.34 -26.96 -3.58
C PHE A 127 -1.89 -26.55 -3.30
N GLY A 128 -0.97 -27.54 -3.21
CA GLY A 128 0.45 -27.22 -3.09
C GLY A 128 0.98 -26.38 -4.26
N PHE A 129 0.57 -26.64 -5.49
CA PHE A 129 0.93 -25.81 -6.65
C PHE A 129 0.32 -24.41 -6.57
N ILE A 130 -0.93 -24.28 -6.10
CA ILE A 130 -1.57 -22.99 -5.92
C ILE A 130 -0.80 -22.17 -4.87
N ASP A 131 -0.48 -22.76 -3.73
CA ASP A 131 0.31 -22.11 -2.66
C ASP A 131 1.70 -21.69 -3.17
N GLU A 132 2.34 -22.49 -4.01
CA GLU A 132 3.64 -22.17 -4.61
C GLU A 132 3.54 -20.96 -5.54
N ILE A 133 2.48 -20.88 -6.35
CA ILE A 133 2.21 -19.74 -7.25
C ILE A 133 1.91 -18.47 -6.42
N GLU A 134 1.06 -18.55 -5.40
CA GLU A 134 0.69 -17.41 -4.56
C GLU A 134 1.91 -16.86 -3.81
N ASN A 135 2.72 -17.75 -3.23
CA ASN A 135 3.96 -17.35 -2.57
C ASN A 135 4.95 -16.72 -3.55
N GLY A 136 5.09 -17.29 -4.74
CA GLY A 136 5.93 -16.73 -5.80
C GLY A 136 5.51 -15.33 -6.23
N LYS A 137 4.20 -15.05 -6.31
CA LYS A 137 3.67 -13.70 -6.57
C LYS A 137 4.08 -12.71 -5.49
N ILE A 138 3.88 -13.06 -4.22
CA ILE A 138 4.24 -12.19 -3.06
C ILE A 138 5.74 -11.89 -3.07
N GLU A 139 6.57 -12.89 -3.32
CA GLU A 139 8.03 -12.71 -3.42
C GLU A 139 8.41 -11.78 -4.57
N LEU A 140 7.79 -11.96 -5.75
CA LEU A 140 8.06 -11.13 -6.92
C LEU A 140 7.66 -9.67 -6.70
N GLU A 141 6.50 -9.39 -6.10
CA GLU A 141 6.09 -8.04 -5.70
C GLU A 141 7.10 -7.39 -4.74
N SER A 142 7.60 -8.16 -3.76
CA SER A 142 8.64 -7.70 -2.84
C SER A 142 9.94 -7.35 -3.57
N HIS A 143 10.36 -8.19 -4.52
CA HIS A 143 11.55 -7.96 -5.33
C HIS A 143 11.40 -6.73 -6.23
N ILE A 144 10.23 -6.53 -6.86
CA ILE A 144 9.94 -5.34 -7.66
C ILE A 144 10.06 -4.08 -6.81
N LYS A 145 9.47 -4.06 -5.61
CA LYS A 145 9.57 -2.93 -4.68
C LYS A 145 11.02 -2.63 -4.30
N LYS A 146 11.81 -3.64 -3.97
CA LYS A 146 13.24 -3.49 -3.66
C LYS A 146 14.04 -2.98 -4.86
N THR A 147 13.72 -3.47 -6.06
CA THR A 147 14.37 -3.04 -7.31
C THR A 147 14.07 -1.58 -7.60
N LYS A 148 12.82 -1.13 -7.46
CA LYS A 148 12.47 0.29 -7.60
C LYS A 148 13.23 1.18 -6.60
N SER A 149 13.32 0.76 -5.33
CA SER A 149 14.12 1.48 -4.33
C SER A 149 15.59 1.58 -4.76
N LYS A 150 16.19 0.47 -5.22
CA LYS A 150 17.58 0.44 -5.68
C LYS A 150 17.85 1.31 -6.91
N ILE A 151 16.90 1.38 -7.84
CA ILE A 151 16.98 2.29 -9.00
C ILE A 151 17.04 3.74 -8.51
N LEU A 152 16.20 4.13 -7.54
CA LEU A 152 16.23 5.47 -6.96
C LEU A 152 17.55 5.74 -6.23
N ASP A 153 18.09 4.79 -5.48
CA ASP A 153 19.41 4.93 -4.82
C ASP A 153 20.52 5.21 -5.83
N LEU A 154 20.54 4.45 -6.93
CA LEU A 154 21.52 4.64 -8.00
C LEU A 154 21.33 5.99 -8.70
N ALA A 155 20.08 6.40 -8.92
CA ALA A 155 19.75 7.67 -9.55
C ALA A 155 20.24 8.87 -8.74
N ILE A 156 19.91 8.90 -7.45
CA ILE A 156 20.20 10.04 -6.57
C ILE A 156 21.69 10.08 -6.17
N SER A 157 22.40 8.96 -6.27
CA SER A 157 23.87 8.93 -6.10
C SER A 157 24.66 9.12 -7.40
N GLY A 158 24.01 9.47 -8.54
CA GLY A 158 24.65 9.70 -9.83
C GLY A 158 25.26 8.44 -10.47
N LYS A 159 24.74 7.25 -10.14
CA LYS A 159 25.24 5.95 -10.62
C LYS A 159 24.28 5.26 -11.61
N LEU A 160 23.11 5.85 -11.87
CA LEU A 160 22.12 5.24 -12.75
C LEU A 160 22.43 5.46 -14.23
N VAL A 161 22.96 6.61 -14.58
CA VAL A 161 23.34 6.99 -15.94
C VAL A 161 24.84 7.29 -16.02
N PRO A 162 25.49 7.11 -17.18
CA PRO A 162 26.88 7.49 -17.34
C PRO A 162 27.08 9.01 -17.19
N GLN A 163 28.14 9.42 -16.53
CA GLN A 163 28.53 10.83 -16.44
C GLN A 163 29.15 11.30 -17.77
N ASP A 164 28.68 12.41 -18.34
CA ASP A 164 29.25 13.04 -19.51
C ASP A 164 30.10 14.24 -19.06
N PRO A 165 31.43 14.22 -19.25
CA PRO A 165 32.29 15.33 -18.86
C PRO A 165 32.10 16.61 -19.70
N ASN A 166 31.34 16.53 -20.81
CA ASN A 166 30.99 17.68 -21.62
C ASN A 166 29.68 18.35 -21.21
N ASP A 167 28.92 17.74 -20.32
CA ASP A 167 27.73 18.38 -19.80
C ASP A 167 28.06 19.60 -18.97
N GLU A 168 27.25 20.65 -19.10
CA GLU A 168 27.43 21.87 -18.32
C GLU A 168 27.30 21.53 -16.80
N PRO A 169 28.32 21.85 -15.98
CA PRO A 169 28.24 21.55 -14.54
C PRO A 169 27.04 22.20 -13.86
N ALA A 170 26.42 21.52 -12.89
CA ALA A 170 25.23 22.01 -12.19
C ALA A 170 25.42 23.38 -11.52
N ILE A 171 26.66 23.71 -11.12
CA ILE A 171 26.98 25.02 -10.54
C ILE A 171 26.66 26.17 -11.49
N GLU A 172 26.86 26.01 -12.79
CA GLU A 172 26.59 27.07 -13.79
C GLU A 172 25.05 27.28 -13.94
N LEU A 173 24.26 26.23 -13.79
CA LEU A 173 22.81 26.34 -13.73
C LEU A 173 22.36 27.19 -12.54
N LEU A 174 22.96 26.97 -11.36
CA LEU A 174 22.59 27.68 -10.13
C LEU A 174 23.10 29.13 -10.13
N LYS A 175 24.26 29.41 -10.73
CA LYS A 175 24.76 30.77 -10.91
C LYS A 175 23.88 31.63 -11.83
N ARG A 176 23.07 31.04 -12.69
CA ARG A 176 22.05 31.79 -13.44
C ARG A 176 20.94 32.33 -12.54
N ILE A 177 20.68 31.66 -11.41
CA ILE A 177 19.70 32.11 -10.40
C ILE A 177 20.37 33.13 -9.46
N ASN A 178 21.52 32.78 -8.96
CA ASN A 178 22.30 33.61 -8.03
C ASN A 178 23.77 33.56 -8.45
N PRO A 179 24.33 34.64 -9.02
CA PRO A 179 25.75 34.70 -9.46
C PRO A 179 26.76 34.39 -8.35
N ASP A 180 26.40 34.66 -7.11
CA ASP A 180 27.24 34.44 -5.92
C ASP A 180 26.90 33.09 -5.22
N PHE A 181 26.26 32.16 -5.94
CA PHE A 181 25.93 30.85 -5.39
C PHE A 181 27.17 30.08 -4.96
N GLU A 182 27.17 29.59 -3.73
CA GLU A 182 28.14 28.67 -3.17
C GLU A 182 27.44 27.34 -2.80
N PRO A 183 27.97 26.17 -3.19
CA PRO A 183 27.41 24.87 -2.84
C PRO A 183 27.34 24.69 -1.31
N CYS A 184 26.27 24.06 -0.85
CA CYS A 184 26.17 23.61 0.55
C CYS A 184 27.14 22.45 0.80
N ASP A 185 27.54 22.28 2.06
CA ASP A 185 28.14 21.01 2.47
C ASP A 185 27.04 19.98 2.85
N ASN A 186 27.41 18.72 2.82
CA ASN A 186 26.51 17.59 3.15
C ASN A 186 26.43 17.32 4.65
N SER A 187 27.01 18.16 5.51
CA SER A 187 27.21 17.91 6.95
C SER A 187 25.91 17.80 7.76
N HIS A 188 24.77 18.20 7.21
CA HIS A 188 23.48 18.14 7.89
C HIS A 188 22.77 16.76 7.78
N TYR A 189 23.28 15.87 6.94
CA TYR A 189 22.74 14.52 6.77
C TYR A 189 23.72 13.49 7.35
N GLU A 190 23.70 13.32 8.66
CA GLU A 190 24.48 12.26 9.36
C GLU A 190 24.20 10.84 8.85
N ASN A 191 23.17 10.65 8.00
CA ASN A 191 22.71 9.36 7.49
C ASN A 191 22.70 9.23 5.96
N ILE A 192 23.19 10.21 5.18
CA ILE A 192 23.35 10.09 3.73
C ILE A 192 24.83 9.91 3.42
N GLU A 193 25.30 8.67 3.47
CA GLU A 193 26.67 8.29 3.10
C GLU A 193 26.77 8.00 1.59
N PHE A 194 26.57 8.99 0.73
CA PHE A 194 26.98 8.84 -0.66
C PHE A 194 27.66 10.10 -1.19
N ASP A 195 28.73 9.89 -1.93
CA ASP A 195 29.39 10.94 -2.67
C ASP A 195 28.62 11.21 -3.95
N ILE A 196 28.44 12.47 -4.28
CA ILE A 196 27.87 12.89 -5.56
C ILE A 196 28.96 13.03 -6.62
N PRO A 197 28.66 12.89 -7.93
CA PRO A 197 29.62 13.15 -9.02
C PRO A 197 30.18 14.58 -8.98
N GLN A 198 31.35 14.78 -9.55
CA GLN A 198 32.02 16.09 -9.54
C GLN A 198 31.26 17.20 -10.28
N ASN A 199 30.42 16.84 -11.25
CA ASN A 199 29.57 17.79 -11.99
C ASN A 199 28.30 18.17 -11.24
N TRP A 200 28.01 17.53 -10.12
CA TRP A 200 26.85 17.81 -9.27
C TRP A 200 27.22 18.78 -8.16
N VAL A 201 26.20 19.43 -7.59
CA VAL A 201 26.37 20.28 -6.41
C VAL A 201 25.30 20.00 -5.38
N TRP A 202 25.62 20.24 -4.11
CA TRP A 202 24.62 20.30 -3.05
C TRP A 202 24.03 21.72 -3.00
N ALA A 203 22.70 21.80 -3.01
CA ALA A 203 21.97 23.06 -2.91
C ALA A 203 20.72 22.87 -2.04
N THR A 204 20.11 23.95 -1.61
CA THR A 204 18.79 23.87 -0.94
C THR A 204 17.66 23.89 -1.95
N ILE A 205 16.49 23.39 -1.56
CA ILE A 205 15.24 23.58 -2.36
C ILE A 205 15.02 25.06 -2.66
N GLY A 206 15.28 25.94 -1.68
CA GLY A 206 15.13 27.37 -1.83
C GLY A 206 16.06 28.02 -2.86
N ASP A 207 17.21 27.43 -3.15
CA ASP A 207 18.12 27.94 -4.19
C ASP A 207 17.53 27.71 -5.60
N ILE A 208 16.82 26.62 -5.82
CA ILE A 208 16.36 26.16 -7.14
C ILE A 208 14.91 26.53 -7.41
N PHE A 209 14.06 26.50 -6.36
CA PHE A 209 12.63 26.64 -6.51
C PHE A 209 12.10 27.94 -5.88
N GLU A 210 11.12 28.54 -6.55
CA GLU A 210 10.16 29.40 -5.93
C GLU A 210 9.22 28.51 -5.10
N HIS A 211 9.24 28.69 -3.78
CA HIS A 211 8.46 27.91 -2.85
C HIS A 211 7.32 28.72 -2.24
N ASN A 212 6.10 28.24 -2.38
CA ASN A 212 4.92 28.81 -1.77
C ASN A 212 4.02 27.74 -1.15
N THR A 213 3.24 28.13 -0.15
CA THR A 213 2.15 27.31 0.41
C THR A 213 0.79 27.88 0.03
N GLY A 214 -0.22 27.04 0.07
CA GLY A 214 -1.58 27.46 -0.26
C GLY A 214 -2.24 28.32 0.81
N LYS A 215 -3.52 28.63 0.58
CA LYS A 215 -4.35 29.43 1.49
C LYS A 215 -4.92 28.58 2.62
N ALA A 216 -4.85 29.09 3.86
CA ALA A 216 -5.58 28.50 4.98
C ALA A 216 -7.09 28.75 4.83
N LEU A 217 -7.90 27.77 5.24
CA LEU A 217 -9.34 27.94 5.34
C LEU A 217 -9.64 29.00 6.39
N ASN A 218 -10.24 30.10 5.97
CA ASN A 218 -10.70 31.16 6.86
C ASN A 218 -12.14 31.50 6.57
N ALA A 219 -13.05 30.97 7.37
CA ALA A 219 -14.49 31.23 7.25
C ALA A 219 -14.88 32.70 7.53
N SER A 220 -13.98 33.47 8.16
CA SER A 220 -14.25 34.85 8.56
C SER A 220 -13.92 35.87 7.48
N ASN A 221 -13.25 35.50 6.41
CA ASN A 221 -12.92 36.41 5.32
C ASN A 221 -13.51 35.94 3.96
N PRO A 222 -14.72 36.37 3.61
CA PRO A 222 -15.39 36.00 2.37
C PRO A 222 -14.91 36.79 1.14
N ASN A 223 -13.94 37.71 1.29
CA ASN A 223 -13.50 38.58 0.21
C ASN A 223 -12.62 37.83 -0.79
N GLY A 224 -12.84 38.10 -2.07
CA GLY A 224 -12.07 37.53 -3.19
C GLY A 224 -12.93 36.82 -4.23
N THR A 225 -12.27 36.29 -5.24
CA THR A 225 -12.90 35.51 -6.31
C THR A 225 -13.01 34.04 -5.88
N MET A 226 -14.20 33.45 -6.04
CA MET A 226 -14.42 32.02 -5.80
C MET A 226 -13.66 31.20 -6.84
N LEU A 227 -12.69 30.40 -6.41
CA LEU A 227 -11.86 29.57 -7.29
C LEU A 227 -11.75 28.14 -6.74
N ASP A 228 -11.59 27.21 -7.68
CA ASP A 228 -11.35 25.80 -7.39
C ASP A 228 -10.00 25.61 -6.71
N TYR A 229 -9.98 24.77 -5.69
CA TYR A 229 -8.73 24.41 -5.00
C TYR A 229 -8.65 22.94 -4.64
N ILE A 230 -7.41 22.45 -4.57
CA ILE A 230 -7.08 21.11 -4.11
C ILE A 230 -6.51 21.12 -2.69
N THR A 231 -6.71 19.99 -2.02
CA THR A 231 -6.23 19.68 -0.69
C THR A 231 -5.31 18.46 -0.73
N THR A 232 -4.71 18.10 0.38
CA THR A 232 -3.89 16.88 0.50
C THR A 232 -4.65 15.59 0.15
N SER A 233 -5.98 15.58 0.27
CA SER A 233 -6.82 14.45 -0.14
C SER A 233 -6.93 14.28 -1.66
N ASN A 234 -6.63 15.32 -2.43
CA ASN A 234 -6.61 15.26 -3.89
C ASN A 234 -5.25 14.87 -4.48
N LEU A 235 -4.16 14.97 -3.69
CA LEU A 235 -2.80 14.72 -4.14
C LEU A 235 -2.35 13.32 -3.73
N TYR A 236 -1.94 12.51 -4.69
CA TYR A 236 -1.37 11.17 -4.50
C TYR A 236 0.02 11.11 -5.14
N TRP A 237 0.76 10.03 -4.95
CA TRP A 237 2.01 9.83 -5.65
C TRP A 237 1.78 9.80 -7.16
N ASP A 238 2.42 10.75 -7.87
CA ASP A 238 2.38 10.92 -9.33
C ASP A 238 0.98 11.10 -9.96
N ARG A 239 -0.04 11.44 -9.17
CA ARG A 239 -1.41 11.63 -9.69
C ARG A 239 -2.26 12.50 -8.78
N PHE A 240 -3.36 13.00 -9.35
CA PHE A 240 -4.38 13.75 -8.63
C PHE A 240 -5.74 13.05 -8.73
N GLU A 241 -6.50 13.08 -7.64
CA GLU A 241 -7.91 12.69 -7.61
C GLU A 241 -8.76 13.96 -7.63
N LEU A 242 -9.38 14.23 -8.76
CA LEU A 242 -10.09 15.48 -9.04
C LEU A 242 -11.61 15.31 -9.12
N SER A 243 -12.16 14.16 -8.75
CA SER A 243 -13.60 13.90 -8.75
C SER A 243 -14.37 14.81 -7.77
N VAL A 244 -13.70 15.26 -6.70
CA VAL A 244 -14.27 16.18 -5.71
C VAL A 244 -13.34 17.37 -5.54
N ILE A 245 -13.70 18.50 -6.17
CA ILE A 245 -13.00 19.77 -6.06
C ILE A 245 -13.84 20.73 -5.20
N LYS A 246 -13.17 21.47 -4.34
CA LYS A 246 -13.78 22.47 -3.46
C LYS A 246 -13.50 23.87 -3.98
N GLN A 247 -14.32 24.83 -3.52
CA GLN A 247 -14.15 26.24 -3.85
C GLN A 247 -14.01 27.08 -2.58
N MET A 248 -13.19 28.12 -2.63
CA MET A 248 -13.09 29.15 -1.61
C MET A 248 -12.71 30.49 -2.26
N PRO A 249 -12.96 31.62 -1.57
CA PRO A 249 -12.58 32.92 -2.09
C PRO A 249 -11.07 33.15 -1.97
N PHE A 250 -10.46 33.75 -3.02
CA PHE A 250 -9.06 34.16 -3.06
C PHE A 250 -8.96 35.64 -3.43
N THR A 251 -8.18 36.42 -2.70
CA THR A 251 -7.78 37.78 -3.08
C THR A 251 -6.73 37.72 -4.21
N GLU A 252 -6.48 38.84 -4.90
CA GLU A 252 -5.49 38.89 -5.98
C GLU A 252 -4.10 38.45 -5.53
N SER A 253 -3.64 38.91 -4.37
CA SER A 253 -2.34 38.50 -3.79
C SER A 253 -2.29 37.02 -3.40
N GLU A 254 -3.41 36.46 -2.97
CA GLU A 254 -3.52 35.01 -2.66
C GLU A 254 -3.53 34.18 -3.95
N ILE A 255 -4.15 34.68 -5.03
CA ILE A 255 -4.14 34.03 -6.34
C ILE A 255 -2.69 33.89 -6.83
N GLU A 256 -1.91 34.97 -6.83
CA GLU A 256 -0.51 34.92 -7.26
C GLU A 256 0.32 33.88 -6.48
N ARG A 257 0.10 33.84 -5.17
CA ARG A 257 0.84 32.92 -4.29
C ARG A 257 0.38 31.47 -4.45
N CYS A 258 -0.94 31.22 -4.53
CA CYS A 258 -1.53 29.87 -4.44
C CYS A 258 -1.79 29.21 -5.77
N ILE A 259 -1.59 29.93 -6.91
CA ILE A 259 -1.85 29.39 -8.25
C ILE A 259 -0.85 28.30 -8.63
N VAL A 260 -1.38 27.17 -9.05
CA VAL A 260 -0.64 26.05 -9.62
C VAL A 260 -0.74 26.09 -11.13
N ARG A 261 0.40 25.93 -11.78
CA ARG A 261 0.53 25.90 -13.24
C ARG A 261 1.16 24.57 -13.67
N LYS A 262 0.99 24.22 -14.93
CA LYS A 262 1.63 23.04 -15.51
C LYS A 262 3.14 23.05 -15.26
N GLY A 263 3.66 21.91 -14.80
CA GLY A 263 5.07 21.74 -14.45
C GLY A 263 5.40 22.02 -12.96
N ASP A 264 4.46 22.57 -12.17
CA ASP A 264 4.69 22.77 -10.73
C ASP A 264 4.73 21.41 -9.99
N LEU A 265 5.70 21.24 -9.09
CA LEU A 265 5.76 20.11 -8.18
C LEU A 265 5.00 20.46 -6.89
N LEU A 266 4.02 19.65 -6.56
CA LEU A 266 3.21 19.79 -5.36
C LEU A 266 3.59 18.73 -4.33
N ILE A 267 3.70 19.13 -3.05
CA ILE A 267 4.16 18.26 -1.96
C ILE A 267 3.23 18.43 -0.76
N CYS A 268 2.82 17.32 -0.13
CA CYS A 268 2.03 17.34 1.08
C CYS A 268 2.86 17.73 2.30
N GLU A 269 2.40 18.74 3.04
CA GLU A 269 2.95 19.14 4.34
C GLU A 269 2.50 18.20 5.48
N GLY A 270 1.30 17.63 5.36
CA GLY A 270 0.69 16.80 6.40
C GLY A 270 -0.02 15.56 5.85
N GLY A 271 -0.46 14.70 6.75
CA GLY A 271 -1.01 13.40 6.40
C GLY A 271 0.11 12.45 5.98
N ASP A 272 0.20 12.12 4.70
CA ASP A 272 1.35 11.40 4.13
C ASP A 272 2.42 12.43 3.70
N VAL A 273 3.17 12.91 4.68
CA VAL A 273 4.20 13.96 4.52
C VAL A 273 5.21 13.61 3.45
N GLY A 274 5.49 14.56 2.56
CA GLY A 274 6.43 14.38 1.45
C GLY A 274 5.82 13.71 0.22
N ARG A 275 4.55 13.28 0.25
CA ARG A 275 3.85 12.78 -0.94
C ARG A 275 3.77 13.86 -1.99
N ALA A 276 4.16 13.55 -3.23
CA ALA A 276 4.36 14.52 -4.27
C ALA A 276 3.71 14.11 -5.60
N ALA A 277 3.36 15.12 -6.42
CA ALA A 277 2.97 14.95 -7.81
C ALA A 277 3.25 16.23 -8.61
N ILE A 278 3.46 16.07 -9.91
CA ILE A 278 3.64 17.18 -10.85
C ILE A 278 2.27 17.53 -11.46
N TRP A 279 1.92 18.81 -11.46
CA TRP A 279 0.70 19.27 -12.10
C TRP A 279 0.87 19.30 -13.62
N ASP A 280 0.33 18.32 -14.32
CA ASP A 280 0.44 18.18 -15.78
C ASP A 280 -0.89 18.43 -16.50
N TYR A 281 -1.68 19.39 -16.01
CA TYR A 281 -2.92 19.82 -16.64
C TYR A 281 -2.75 21.19 -17.30
N ASP A 282 -3.45 21.41 -18.40
CA ASP A 282 -3.40 22.68 -19.16
C ASP A 282 -4.25 23.80 -18.54
N TYR A 283 -4.78 23.62 -17.35
CA TYR A 283 -5.51 24.63 -16.58
C TYR A 283 -4.89 24.82 -15.19
N ASN A 284 -5.11 26.03 -14.65
CA ASN A 284 -4.61 26.40 -13.34
C ASN A 284 -5.61 26.03 -12.25
N ILE A 285 -5.10 25.75 -11.05
CA ILE A 285 -5.90 25.48 -9.85
C ILE A 285 -5.24 26.13 -8.64
N MET A 286 -6.00 26.34 -7.55
CA MET A 286 -5.45 26.84 -6.28
C MET A 286 -5.09 25.68 -5.36
N ILE A 287 -4.25 25.96 -4.36
CA ILE A 287 -3.89 24.99 -3.32
C ILE A 287 -4.24 25.49 -1.91
N GLN A 288 -4.57 24.53 -1.04
CA GLN A 288 -4.78 24.75 0.39
C GLN A 288 -3.43 24.74 1.13
N ASN A 289 -3.37 25.34 2.30
CA ASN A 289 -2.17 25.60 3.12
C ASN A 289 -1.34 24.36 3.50
N HIS A 290 -1.87 23.15 3.41
CA HIS A 290 -1.13 21.92 3.65
C HIS A 290 -0.49 21.29 2.39
N ILE A 291 -0.43 22.09 1.32
CA ILE A 291 0.29 21.74 0.10
C ILE A 291 1.34 22.81 -0.17
N HIS A 292 2.57 22.36 -0.38
CA HIS A 292 3.65 23.19 -0.91
C HIS A 292 3.65 23.13 -2.44
N ARG A 293 3.90 24.26 -3.07
CA ARG A 293 4.17 24.39 -4.50
C ARG A 293 5.63 24.75 -4.71
N LEU A 294 6.33 23.96 -5.50
CA LEU A 294 7.68 24.21 -5.96
C LEU A 294 7.65 24.47 -7.46
N ARG A 295 8.12 25.64 -7.88
CA ARG A 295 8.27 26.06 -9.26
C ARG A 295 9.72 26.37 -9.54
N GLY A 296 10.33 25.80 -10.56
CA GLY A 296 11.71 26.08 -10.94
C GLY A 296 11.94 27.57 -11.19
N LYS A 297 12.99 28.14 -10.63
CA LYS A 297 13.45 29.49 -10.89
C LYS A 297 14.14 29.62 -12.25
N VAL A 298 14.61 28.50 -12.79
CA VAL A 298 15.20 28.33 -14.11
C VAL A 298 14.63 27.05 -14.74
N ASP A 299 15.02 26.78 -15.97
CA ASP A 299 14.68 25.51 -16.62
C ASP A 299 15.33 24.33 -15.86
N ILE A 300 14.52 23.40 -15.42
CA ILE A 300 14.89 22.20 -14.66
C ILE A 300 13.99 21.02 -15.03
N CYS A 301 14.48 19.80 -14.86
CA CYS A 301 13.65 18.61 -14.97
C CYS A 301 12.87 18.37 -13.67
N THR A 302 11.65 18.90 -13.55
CA THR A 302 10.80 18.71 -12.36
C THR A 302 10.62 17.23 -12.01
N ARG A 303 10.64 16.34 -13.01
CA ARG A 303 10.51 14.89 -12.85
C ARG A 303 11.67 14.27 -12.05
N TYR A 304 12.91 14.78 -12.21
CA TYR A 304 14.05 14.38 -11.38
C TYR A 304 13.78 14.68 -9.90
N PHE A 305 13.31 15.88 -9.60
CA PHE A 305 13.01 16.29 -8.21
C PHE A 305 11.82 15.53 -7.62
N PHE A 306 10.83 15.17 -8.42
CA PHE A 306 9.77 14.26 -7.99
C PHE A 306 10.34 12.91 -7.51
N TYR A 307 11.27 12.30 -8.27
CA TYR A 307 11.94 11.06 -7.88
C TYR A 307 12.85 11.23 -6.67
N LEU A 308 13.48 12.39 -6.52
CA LEU A 308 14.24 12.74 -5.33
C LEU A 308 13.35 12.73 -4.07
N PHE A 309 12.16 13.33 -4.13
CA PHE A 309 11.22 13.29 -3.01
C PHE A 309 10.73 11.88 -2.72
N MET A 310 10.52 11.07 -3.73
CA MET A 310 10.17 9.65 -3.57
C MET A 310 11.29 8.88 -2.86
N HIS A 311 12.55 9.08 -3.26
CA HIS A 311 13.73 8.52 -2.60
C HIS A 311 13.83 8.97 -1.14
N TYR A 312 13.72 10.27 -0.88
CA TYR A 312 13.79 10.82 0.48
C TYR A 312 12.69 10.27 1.39
N LYS A 313 11.49 10.07 0.87
CA LYS A 313 10.40 9.45 1.60
C LYS A 313 10.68 7.99 1.94
N LEU A 314 11.20 7.22 1.00
CA LEU A 314 11.55 5.80 1.21
C LEU A 314 12.62 5.62 2.30
N HIS A 315 13.57 6.56 2.39
CA HIS A 315 14.66 6.53 3.37
C HIS A 315 14.36 7.31 4.66
N ASN A 316 13.11 7.76 4.85
CA ASN A 316 12.69 8.56 6.01
C ASN A 316 13.53 9.83 6.24
N LEU A 317 14.05 10.44 5.17
CA LEU A 317 14.80 11.69 5.22
C LEU A 317 13.87 12.91 5.30
N ILE A 318 12.62 12.75 4.89
CA ILE A 318 11.54 13.71 5.04
C ILE A 318 10.38 13.09 5.78
N GLY A 319 9.70 13.85 6.63
CA GLY A 319 8.52 13.35 7.35
C GLY A 319 8.81 12.96 8.80
N GLY A 320 9.44 13.82 9.54
CA GLY A 320 9.41 13.84 11.02
C GLY A 320 10.13 12.70 11.73
N LYS A 321 11.14 13.04 12.51
CA LYS A 321 11.67 12.20 13.59
C LYS A 321 10.69 12.26 14.76
N GLY A 322 10.13 11.10 15.16
CA GLY A 322 9.40 10.98 16.42
C GLY A 322 7.87 10.97 16.29
N VAL A 323 7.27 10.46 17.27
CA VAL A 323 5.96 9.81 17.36
C VAL A 323 4.72 10.71 17.12
N ALA A 324 4.79 12.00 16.97
CA ALA A 324 3.56 12.79 17.10
C ALA A 324 3.28 13.86 16.06
N ILE A 325 4.27 14.40 15.35
CA ILE A 325 4.00 15.50 14.41
C ILE A 325 4.85 15.31 13.18
N GLN A 326 4.16 15.02 12.16
CA GLN A 326 4.71 14.71 10.88
C GLN A 326 4.23 15.75 9.89
N GLY A 327 4.68 16.96 10.10
CA GLY A 327 4.54 18.03 9.15
C GLY A 327 5.90 18.36 8.55
N LEU A 328 5.98 18.58 7.24
CA LEU A 328 7.12 19.17 6.56
C LEU A 328 6.87 20.68 6.54
N SER A 329 7.43 21.43 7.50
CA SER A 329 7.21 22.87 7.55
C SER A 329 7.81 23.58 6.31
N SER A 330 7.28 24.76 5.97
CA SER A 330 7.81 25.56 4.86
C SER A 330 9.30 25.85 5.02
N ARG A 331 9.78 26.05 6.26
CA ARG A 331 11.18 26.30 6.53
C ARG A 331 12.03 25.06 6.32
N ASP A 332 11.56 23.88 6.77
CA ASP A 332 12.29 22.63 6.63
C ASP A 332 12.40 22.25 5.16
N LEU A 333 11.31 22.40 4.40
CA LEU A 333 11.31 22.15 2.98
C LEU A 333 12.23 23.13 2.22
N HIS A 334 12.16 24.43 2.54
CA HIS A 334 12.99 25.46 1.90
C HIS A 334 14.49 25.21 2.09
N ASN A 335 14.88 24.75 3.28
CA ASN A 335 16.26 24.48 3.66
C ASN A 335 16.69 23.04 3.41
N LEU A 336 15.82 22.21 2.81
CA LEU A 336 16.15 20.83 2.50
C LEU A 336 17.30 20.80 1.48
N ILE A 337 18.44 20.22 1.88
CA ILE A 337 19.60 20.07 1.03
C ILE A 337 19.36 18.91 0.06
N ILE A 338 19.70 19.12 -1.20
CA ILE A 338 19.45 18.18 -2.29
C ILE A 338 20.64 18.10 -3.24
N PRO A 339 20.92 16.93 -3.84
CA PRO A 339 21.92 16.81 -4.89
C PRO A 339 21.32 17.27 -6.22
N VAL A 340 22.05 18.09 -6.94
CA VAL A 340 21.63 18.70 -8.20
C VAL A 340 22.57 18.28 -9.31
N PRO A 341 22.11 17.48 -10.29
CA PRO A 341 22.83 17.15 -11.52
C PRO A 341 22.87 18.30 -12.52
N SER A 342 23.66 18.15 -13.58
CA SER A 342 23.52 18.95 -14.80
C SER A 342 22.09 18.87 -15.34
N LEU A 343 21.62 19.90 -16.03
CA LEU A 343 20.26 19.90 -16.58
C LEU A 343 20.00 18.69 -17.49
N LYS A 344 20.94 18.36 -18.36
CA LYS A 344 20.83 17.20 -19.26
C LYS A 344 20.72 15.89 -18.46
N GLU A 345 21.57 15.74 -17.45
CA GLU A 345 21.58 14.53 -16.61
C GLU A 345 20.29 14.38 -15.77
N GLN A 346 19.67 15.49 -15.34
CA GLN A 346 18.36 15.46 -14.71
C GLN A 346 17.32 14.78 -15.63
N TYR A 347 17.31 15.12 -16.93
CA TYR A 347 16.39 14.50 -17.90
C TYR A 347 16.77 13.04 -18.19
N ASP A 348 18.05 12.70 -18.30
CA ASP A 348 18.51 11.35 -18.57
C ASP A 348 18.18 10.40 -17.40
N ILE A 349 18.38 10.86 -16.16
CA ILE A 349 18.00 10.14 -14.95
C ILE A 349 16.49 9.93 -14.89
N ALA A 350 15.69 10.99 -15.06
CA ALA A 350 14.25 10.91 -15.00
C ALA A 350 13.69 9.93 -16.04
N SER A 351 14.15 10.04 -17.29
CA SER A 351 13.74 9.17 -18.38
C SER A 351 14.11 7.70 -18.13
N SER A 352 15.29 7.47 -17.54
CA SER A 352 15.75 6.12 -17.20
C SER A 352 14.88 5.50 -16.09
N ILE A 353 14.53 6.28 -15.06
CA ILE A 353 13.65 5.79 -13.98
C ILE A 353 12.26 5.49 -14.56
N ASP A 354 11.67 6.40 -15.37
CA ASP A 354 10.38 6.20 -16.02
C ASP A 354 10.36 4.90 -16.84
N LEU A 355 11.42 4.66 -17.62
CA LEU A 355 11.56 3.43 -18.41
C LEU A 355 11.62 2.17 -17.55
N TYR A 356 12.43 2.18 -16.50
CA TYR A 356 12.58 1.00 -15.64
C TYR A 356 11.32 0.76 -14.81
N PHE A 357 10.72 1.81 -14.26
CA PHE A 357 9.48 1.69 -13.48
C PHE A 357 8.33 1.19 -14.32
N SER A 358 8.16 1.71 -15.55
CA SER A 358 7.11 1.23 -16.45
C SER A 358 7.24 -0.27 -16.76
N LYS A 359 8.48 -0.77 -16.98
CA LYS A 359 8.71 -2.20 -17.20
C LYS A 359 8.38 -3.04 -15.96
N LEU A 360 8.74 -2.57 -14.77
CA LEU A 360 8.43 -3.26 -13.51
C LEU A 360 6.93 -3.24 -13.21
N ASP A 361 6.23 -2.14 -13.54
CA ASP A 361 4.78 -2.03 -13.40
C ASP A 361 4.02 -2.92 -14.37
N MET A 362 4.53 -3.10 -15.60
CA MET A 362 3.97 -4.08 -16.53
C MET A 362 4.03 -5.50 -15.96
N ILE A 363 5.17 -5.90 -15.36
CA ILE A 363 5.28 -7.21 -14.69
C ILE A 363 4.25 -7.32 -13.56
N THR A 364 4.10 -6.28 -12.74
CA THR A 364 3.10 -6.27 -11.65
C THR A 364 1.67 -6.39 -12.16
N ALA A 365 1.35 -5.78 -13.30
CA ALA A 365 0.00 -5.83 -13.88
C ALA A 365 -0.36 -7.19 -14.48
N GLU A 366 0.63 -8.04 -14.79
CA GLU A 366 0.44 -9.40 -15.32
C GLU A 366 0.38 -10.46 -14.18
N LEU A 367 0.67 -10.09 -12.93
CA LEU A 367 0.55 -10.95 -11.73
C LEU A 367 -0.89 -11.04 -11.21
#